data_f405a0bd6f2d6948d0d58ac0b3e2fa93
#
_entry.id   f405a0bd6f2d6948d0d58ac0b3e2fa93
#
_cell.length_a   1.000
_cell.length_b   1.000
_cell.length_c   1.000
_cell.angle_alpha   90.00
_cell.angle_beta   90.00
_cell.angle_gamma   90.00
#
_symmetry.space_group_name_H-M   'P 1'
#
loop_
_entity.id
_entity.type
_entity.pdbx_description
1 polymer ?
#
loop_
_entity_poly.entity_id
_entity_poly.type
_entity_poly.pdbx_seq_one_letter_code
_entity_poly.pdbx_strand_id
1 'polypeptide(L)'
;MITHEITVSDCKLLILSTIRGLVRESKDVKSEVENFSPEVIALGISPGELEDLSNWDGELFDISSMQEIHGLFLYDLVGKDQVRLPPPSFTTAIELGIKTESLDMNEEDFTEAFNKISAWQQFKYSRLHQKLRSDGLEAKTPESFIMELDEKICSIAGYANLEKSKEFHMSERLRNICSSNSKVLAIIDFPRVPGILKALE
;
A
#
# COMPACT_ATOMS: atom_id res chain seq x y z
N MET A 1 -5.66 6.34 10.81
CA MET A 1 -4.52 6.52 9.86
C MET A 1 -3.37 7.19 10.58
N ILE A 2 -2.11 6.78 10.37
CA ILE A 2 -0.92 7.45 10.94
C ILE A 2 -0.34 8.36 9.88
N THR A 3 0.10 9.55 10.28
CA THR A 3 0.68 10.55 9.38
C THR A 3 2.13 10.85 9.75
N HIS A 4 2.97 11.06 8.74
CA HIS A 4 4.36 11.49 8.91
C HIS A 4 4.62 12.68 7.98
N GLU A 5 4.99 13.82 8.54
CA GLU A 5 5.40 15.01 7.77
C GLU A 5 6.92 15.14 7.82
N ILE A 6 7.55 15.17 6.65
CA ILE A 6 9.00 15.33 6.48
C ILE A 6 9.28 16.34 5.37
N THR A 7 10.54 16.78 5.29
CA THR A 7 11.00 17.60 4.17
C THR A 7 12.01 16.80 3.35
N VAL A 8 11.76 16.67 2.04
CA VAL A 8 12.66 16.04 1.09
C VAL A 8 13.18 17.13 0.15
N SER A 9 14.45 17.53 0.27
CA SER A 9 14.99 18.74 -0.33
C SER A 9 14.18 19.97 0.10
N ASP A 10 13.48 20.64 -0.82
CA ASP A 10 12.62 21.80 -0.51
C ASP A 10 11.13 21.48 -0.52
N CYS A 11 10.77 20.20 -0.71
CA CYS A 11 9.39 19.72 -0.76
C CYS A 11 8.90 19.29 0.62
N LYS A 12 7.70 19.74 1.00
CA LYS A 12 6.97 19.17 2.13
C LYS A 12 6.29 17.89 1.70
N LEU A 13 6.65 16.78 2.29
CA LEU A 13 6.07 15.46 2.04
C LEU A 13 5.25 15.02 3.25
N LEU A 14 3.93 14.82 3.04
CA LEU A 14 3.03 14.21 4.01
C LEU A 14 2.77 12.75 3.59
N ILE A 15 3.14 11.79 4.43
CA ILE A 15 2.88 10.36 4.21
C ILE A 15 1.72 9.92 5.07
N LEU A 16 0.69 9.36 4.45
CA LEU A 16 -0.46 8.73 5.10
C LEU A 16 -0.27 7.20 5.05
N SER A 17 -0.17 6.57 6.20
CA SER A 17 -0.12 5.10 6.31
C SER A 17 -1.52 4.53 6.14
N THR A 18 -1.76 3.70 5.12
CA THR A 18 -3.07 3.09 4.84
C THR A 18 -3.10 1.59 5.14
N ILE A 19 -4.27 1.10 5.52
CA ILE A 19 -4.60 -0.33 5.55
C ILE A 19 -5.67 -0.56 4.50
N ARG A 20 -5.28 -1.13 3.37
CA ARG A 20 -6.16 -1.31 2.20
C ARG A 20 -7.50 -1.92 2.57
N GLY A 21 -8.57 -1.28 2.18
CA GLY A 21 -9.94 -1.74 2.36
C GLY A 21 -10.70 -1.08 3.50
N LEU A 22 -10.08 -0.38 4.45
CA LEU A 22 -10.78 0.28 5.54
C LEU A 22 -11.58 1.49 5.05
N VAL A 23 -12.91 1.43 5.23
CA VAL A 23 -13.86 2.49 4.79
C VAL A 23 -13.60 3.82 5.49
N ARG A 24 -13.22 3.80 6.77
CA ARG A 24 -12.92 5.01 7.56
C ARG A 24 -11.82 5.89 6.93
N GLU A 25 -10.87 5.28 6.24
CA GLU A 25 -9.72 5.98 5.66
C GLU A 25 -10.07 6.93 4.52
N SER A 26 -11.21 6.71 3.84
CA SER A 26 -11.75 7.68 2.87
C SER A 26 -11.94 9.07 3.48
N LYS A 27 -12.48 9.13 4.71
CA LYS A 27 -12.68 10.39 5.43
C LYS A 27 -11.35 11.01 5.86
N ASP A 28 -10.42 10.19 6.34
CA ASP A 28 -9.11 10.66 6.77
C ASP A 28 -8.34 11.25 5.59
N VAL A 29 -8.34 10.58 4.41
CA VAL A 29 -7.71 11.10 3.18
C VAL A 29 -8.29 12.45 2.77
N LYS A 30 -9.64 12.60 2.74
CA LYS A 30 -10.27 13.88 2.41
C LYS A 30 -9.80 14.99 3.35
N SER A 31 -9.84 14.73 4.66
CA SER A 31 -9.42 15.70 5.67
C SER A 31 -7.96 16.12 5.51
N GLU A 32 -7.06 15.17 5.31
CA GLU A 32 -5.64 15.46 5.17
C GLU A 32 -5.32 16.19 3.85
N VAL A 33 -5.99 15.84 2.76
CA VAL A 33 -5.84 16.57 1.48
C VAL A 33 -6.34 18.01 1.59
N GLU A 34 -7.48 18.25 2.23
CA GLU A 34 -8.01 19.60 2.47
C GLU A 34 -7.06 20.45 3.32
N ASN A 35 -6.52 19.86 4.41
CA ASN A 35 -5.63 20.55 5.35
C ASN A 35 -4.26 20.83 4.74
N PHE A 36 -3.68 19.86 4.06
CA PHE A 36 -2.32 19.94 3.52
C PHE A 36 -2.26 20.68 2.18
N SER A 37 -3.34 20.59 1.35
CA SER A 37 -3.44 21.18 0.01
C SER A 37 -2.25 20.77 -0.87
N PRO A 38 -2.08 19.48 -1.20
CA PRO A 38 -0.96 18.98 -2.02
C PRO A 38 -1.10 19.40 -3.49
N GLU A 39 0.03 19.53 -4.18
CA GLU A 39 0.10 19.70 -5.64
C GLU A 39 -0.04 18.35 -6.36
N VAL A 40 0.46 17.27 -5.72
CA VAL A 40 0.43 15.90 -6.22
C VAL A 40 0.08 14.94 -5.09
N ILE A 41 -0.75 13.94 -5.41
CA ILE A 41 -1.00 12.78 -4.54
C ILE A 41 -0.28 11.58 -5.13
N ALA A 42 0.66 11.02 -4.39
CA ALA A 42 1.46 9.86 -4.77
C ALA A 42 0.89 8.59 -4.10
N LEU A 43 0.52 7.58 -4.88
CA LEU A 43 -0.12 6.37 -4.40
C LEU A 43 0.83 5.18 -4.41
N GLY A 44 0.92 4.43 -3.31
CA GLY A 44 1.74 3.22 -3.16
C GLY A 44 1.21 2.02 -3.94
N ILE A 45 0.89 2.23 -5.21
CA ILE A 45 0.36 1.24 -6.16
C ILE A 45 1.15 1.30 -7.46
N SER A 46 1.05 0.26 -8.28
CA SER A 46 1.68 0.21 -9.60
C SER A 46 0.99 1.15 -10.61
N PRO A 47 1.67 1.52 -11.72
CA PRO A 47 1.04 2.29 -12.79
C PRO A 47 -0.22 1.60 -13.35
N GLY A 48 -0.20 0.27 -13.53
CA GLY A 48 -1.36 -0.49 -13.99
C GLY A 48 -2.52 -0.44 -13.00
N GLU A 49 -2.25 -0.63 -11.70
CA GLU A 49 -3.30 -0.52 -10.67
C GLU A 49 -3.90 0.90 -10.61
N LEU A 50 -3.08 1.94 -10.81
CA LEU A 50 -3.57 3.32 -10.89
C LEU A 50 -4.48 3.54 -12.10
N GLU A 51 -4.14 2.98 -13.26
CA GLU A 51 -4.96 3.05 -14.48
C GLU A 51 -6.30 2.32 -14.28
N ASP A 52 -6.27 1.10 -13.72
CA ASP A 52 -7.46 0.30 -13.43
C ASP A 52 -8.40 1.02 -12.45
N LEU A 53 -7.86 1.58 -11.37
CA LEU A 53 -8.64 2.34 -10.40
C LEU A 53 -9.22 3.64 -10.98
N SER A 54 -8.47 4.31 -11.87
CA SER A 54 -8.92 5.56 -12.50
C SER A 54 -10.05 5.33 -13.51
N ASN A 55 -10.10 4.14 -14.13
CA ASN A 55 -11.11 3.73 -15.09
C ASN A 55 -12.23 2.86 -14.48
N TRP A 56 -12.19 2.63 -13.17
CA TRP A 56 -13.13 1.72 -12.51
C TRP A 56 -14.56 2.25 -12.59
N ASP A 57 -15.45 1.42 -13.13
CA ASP A 57 -16.86 1.74 -13.41
C ASP A 57 -17.86 1.22 -12.36
N GLY A 58 -17.34 0.63 -11.27
CA GLY A 58 -18.15 0.07 -10.18
C GLY A 58 -18.42 -1.44 -10.33
N GLU A 59 -17.88 -2.12 -11.35
CA GLU A 59 -17.98 -3.56 -11.46
C GLU A 59 -17.06 -4.32 -10.50
N LEU A 60 -17.18 -5.65 -10.46
CA LEU A 60 -16.38 -6.51 -9.58
C LEU A 60 -14.90 -6.40 -9.93
N PHE A 61 -14.11 -6.03 -8.92
CA PHE A 61 -12.67 -5.94 -9.02
C PHE A 61 -12.04 -7.33 -8.85
N ASP A 62 -11.16 -7.71 -9.77
CA ASP A 62 -10.43 -8.99 -9.65
C ASP A 62 -9.42 -8.91 -8.51
N ILE A 63 -9.54 -9.79 -7.53
CA ILE A 63 -8.69 -9.79 -6.33
C ILE A 63 -7.83 -11.04 -6.27
N SER A 64 -6.57 -10.88 -5.88
CA SER A 64 -5.69 -12.01 -5.61
C SER A 64 -6.14 -12.77 -4.36
N SER A 65 -5.75 -14.05 -4.24
CA SER A 65 -6.04 -14.86 -3.04
C SER A 65 -5.48 -14.25 -1.75
N MET A 66 -4.42 -13.44 -1.81
CA MET A 66 -3.93 -12.73 -0.63
C MET A 66 -4.81 -11.54 -0.26
N GLN A 67 -5.30 -10.79 -1.24
CA GLN A 67 -6.28 -9.72 -1.00
C GLN A 67 -7.60 -10.26 -0.44
N GLU A 68 -8.02 -11.45 -0.90
CA GLU A 68 -9.18 -12.16 -0.32
C GLU A 68 -8.95 -12.48 1.18
N ILE A 69 -7.81 -13.09 1.52
CA ILE A 69 -7.44 -13.39 2.92
C ILE A 69 -7.39 -12.10 3.74
N HIS A 70 -6.73 -11.06 3.23
CA HIS A 70 -6.66 -9.75 3.87
C HIS A 70 -8.07 -9.20 4.16
N GLY A 71 -8.96 -9.21 3.16
CA GLY A 71 -10.33 -8.74 3.31
C GLY A 71 -11.13 -9.53 4.35
N LEU A 72 -11.04 -10.86 4.34
CA LEU A 72 -11.74 -11.73 5.29
C LEU A 72 -11.31 -11.45 6.75
N PHE A 73 -10.00 -11.34 7.01
CA PHE A 73 -9.52 -11.02 8.35
C PHE A 73 -9.92 -9.63 8.81
N LEU A 74 -9.90 -8.64 7.92
CA LEU A 74 -10.40 -7.31 8.27
C LEU A 74 -11.90 -7.33 8.59
N TYR A 75 -12.72 -8.11 7.85
CA TYR A 75 -14.14 -8.28 8.17
C TYR A 75 -14.35 -8.81 9.60
N ASP A 76 -13.55 -9.80 10.01
CA ASP A 76 -13.62 -10.36 11.34
C ASP A 76 -13.22 -9.35 12.43
N LEU A 77 -12.27 -8.46 12.14
CA LEU A 77 -11.77 -7.48 13.11
C LEU A 77 -12.66 -6.24 13.25
N VAL A 78 -13.21 -5.72 12.16
CA VAL A 78 -13.90 -4.42 12.17
C VAL A 78 -15.35 -4.49 11.71
N GLY A 79 -15.79 -5.63 11.23
CA GLY A 79 -17.12 -5.83 10.66
C GLY A 79 -17.17 -5.58 9.15
N LYS A 80 -18.08 -6.30 8.49
CA LYS A 80 -18.18 -6.35 7.02
C LYS A 80 -18.41 -4.98 6.39
N ASP A 81 -19.23 -4.12 7.00
CA ASP A 81 -19.56 -2.79 6.48
C ASP A 81 -18.41 -1.78 6.58
N GLN A 82 -17.33 -2.14 7.30
CA GLN A 82 -16.14 -1.32 7.47
C GLN A 82 -15.02 -1.67 6.50
N VAL A 83 -15.24 -2.64 5.61
CA VAL A 83 -14.25 -3.07 4.61
C VAL A 83 -14.85 -3.05 3.22
N ARG A 84 -14.13 -2.46 2.27
CA ARG A 84 -14.57 -2.36 0.88
C ARG A 84 -13.39 -2.48 -0.10
N LEU A 85 -13.67 -3.04 -1.28
CA LEU A 85 -12.78 -3.05 -2.43
C LEU A 85 -13.51 -2.38 -3.63
N PRO A 86 -12.78 -1.70 -4.48
CA PRO A 86 -11.37 -1.32 -4.36
C PRO A 86 -11.10 -0.43 -3.12
N PRO A 87 -9.82 -0.30 -2.70
CA PRO A 87 -9.46 0.36 -1.43
C PRO A 87 -9.94 1.83 -1.36
N PRO A 88 -10.75 2.19 -0.33
CA PRO A 88 -11.36 3.52 -0.25
C PRO A 88 -10.35 4.67 -0.14
N SER A 89 -9.17 4.44 0.44
CA SER A 89 -8.11 5.44 0.52
C SER A 89 -7.60 5.86 -0.87
N PHE A 90 -7.42 4.92 -1.79
CA PHE A 90 -6.95 5.19 -3.15
C PHE A 90 -8.04 5.75 -4.05
N THR A 91 -9.24 5.12 -4.06
CA THR A 91 -10.35 5.63 -4.88
C THR A 91 -10.74 7.05 -4.50
N THR A 92 -10.77 7.35 -3.19
CA THR A 92 -11.02 8.71 -2.70
C THR A 92 -9.97 9.69 -3.18
N ALA A 93 -8.68 9.34 -3.12
CA ALA A 93 -7.60 10.20 -3.58
C ALA A 93 -7.72 10.56 -5.08
N ILE A 94 -8.09 9.57 -5.90
CA ILE A 94 -8.33 9.76 -7.34
C ILE A 94 -9.56 10.65 -7.59
N GLU A 95 -10.66 10.41 -6.87
CA GLU A 95 -11.91 11.17 -6.98
C GLU A 95 -11.76 12.68 -6.64
N LEU A 96 -10.75 13.04 -5.84
CA LEU A 96 -10.48 14.45 -5.50
C LEU A 96 -9.97 15.29 -6.68
N GLY A 97 -9.60 14.68 -7.81
CA GLY A 97 -9.23 15.36 -9.04
C GLY A 97 -7.87 16.10 -8.97
N ILE A 98 -7.07 15.87 -7.93
CA ILE A 98 -5.68 16.34 -7.86
C ILE A 98 -4.82 15.39 -8.67
N LYS A 99 -3.75 15.89 -9.29
CA LYS A 99 -2.82 15.05 -10.04
C LYS A 99 -2.37 13.87 -9.19
N THR A 100 -2.58 12.63 -9.68
CA THR A 100 -2.13 11.41 -9.02
C THR A 100 -0.94 10.79 -9.76
N GLU A 101 0.01 10.22 -9.01
CA GLU A 101 1.15 9.46 -9.54
C GLU A 101 1.32 8.14 -8.78
N SER A 102 1.69 7.09 -9.50
CA SER A 102 2.03 5.78 -8.91
C SER A 102 3.44 5.79 -8.34
N LEU A 103 3.63 5.07 -7.23
CA LEU A 103 4.93 4.91 -6.58
C LEU A 103 5.54 3.52 -6.77
N ASP A 104 4.71 2.47 -6.88
CA ASP A 104 5.20 1.09 -6.93
C ASP A 104 5.74 0.74 -8.33
N MET A 105 6.45 -0.38 -8.40
CA MET A 105 7.07 -0.90 -9.61
C MET A 105 6.04 -1.11 -10.74
N ASN A 106 6.45 -0.88 -11.98
CA ASN A 106 5.71 -1.35 -13.13
C ASN A 106 5.80 -2.89 -13.24
N GLU A 107 5.05 -3.47 -14.19
CA GLU A 107 4.97 -4.92 -14.36
C GLU A 107 6.33 -5.56 -14.71
N GLU A 108 7.16 -4.88 -15.51
CA GLU A 108 8.48 -5.37 -15.93
C GLU A 108 9.44 -5.42 -14.74
N ASP A 109 9.59 -4.32 -14.00
CA ASP A 109 10.44 -4.22 -12.82
C ASP A 109 9.99 -5.21 -11.72
N PHE A 110 8.67 -5.32 -11.51
CA PHE A 110 8.11 -6.30 -10.57
C PHE A 110 8.43 -7.72 -10.98
N THR A 111 8.25 -8.07 -12.26
CA THR A 111 8.52 -9.40 -12.79
C THR A 111 10.01 -9.75 -12.64
N GLU A 112 10.91 -8.80 -12.93
CA GLU A 112 12.35 -9.01 -12.73
C GLU A 112 12.68 -9.29 -11.26
N ALA A 113 12.11 -8.50 -10.34
CA ALA A 113 12.32 -8.68 -8.91
C ALA A 113 11.72 -10.01 -8.40
N PHE A 114 10.50 -10.35 -8.85
CA PHE A 114 9.80 -11.58 -8.49
C PHE A 114 10.52 -12.85 -8.98
N ASN A 115 11.09 -12.82 -10.16
CA ASN A 115 11.83 -13.95 -10.72
C ASN A 115 13.11 -14.30 -9.93
N LYS A 116 13.57 -13.42 -9.03
CA LYS A 116 14.68 -13.71 -8.10
C LYS A 116 14.23 -14.60 -6.93
N ILE A 117 12.92 -14.79 -6.74
CA ILE A 117 12.35 -15.66 -5.69
C ILE A 117 12.41 -17.11 -6.16
N SER A 118 13.12 -17.96 -5.43
CA SER A 118 13.26 -19.38 -5.81
C SER A 118 11.90 -20.11 -5.72
N ALA A 119 11.74 -21.17 -6.52
CA ALA A 119 10.55 -22.03 -6.51
C ALA A 119 10.24 -22.60 -5.11
N TRP A 120 11.29 -22.89 -4.31
CA TRP A 120 11.11 -23.33 -2.92
C TRP A 120 10.51 -22.23 -2.02
N GLN A 121 10.89 -20.98 -2.21
CA GLN A 121 10.33 -19.86 -1.46
C GLN A 121 8.89 -19.55 -1.88
N GLN A 122 8.58 -19.68 -3.18
CA GLN A 122 7.21 -19.58 -3.69
C GLN A 122 6.32 -20.70 -3.12
N PHE A 123 6.85 -21.94 -3.03
CA PHE A 123 6.15 -23.04 -2.37
C PHE A 123 5.90 -22.76 -0.87
N LYS A 124 6.90 -22.22 -0.14
CA LYS A 124 6.70 -21.81 1.26
C LYS A 124 5.60 -20.75 1.39
N TYR A 125 5.55 -19.78 0.49
CA TYR A 125 4.52 -18.76 0.47
C TYR A 125 3.12 -19.35 0.23
N SER A 126 2.97 -20.27 -0.71
CA SER A 126 1.70 -20.98 -0.93
C SER A 126 1.26 -21.78 0.32
N ARG A 127 2.22 -22.40 1.03
CA ARG A 127 1.93 -23.09 2.31
C ARG A 127 1.53 -22.11 3.41
N LEU A 128 2.14 -20.93 3.45
CA LEU A 128 1.76 -19.86 4.39
C LEU A 128 0.30 -19.45 4.17
N HIS A 129 -0.13 -19.27 2.92
CA HIS A 129 -1.54 -18.98 2.59
C HIS A 129 -2.51 -20.02 3.17
N GLN A 130 -2.22 -21.31 2.94
CA GLN A 130 -3.06 -22.39 3.46
C GLN A 130 -3.12 -22.36 4.99
N LYS A 131 -1.96 -22.12 5.64
CA LYS A 131 -1.86 -22.05 7.09
C LYS A 131 -2.63 -20.85 7.65
N LEU A 132 -2.55 -19.68 7.04
CA LEU A 132 -3.31 -18.51 7.46
C LEU A 132 -4.82 -18.75 7.39
N ARG A 133 -5.30 -19.46 6.36
CA ARG A 133 -6.72 -19.81 6.24
C ARG A 133 -7.19 -20.79 7.33
N SER A 134 -6.33 -21.72 7.81
CA SER A 134 -6.69 -22.73 8.81
C SER A 134 -6.51 -22.23 10.24
N ASP A 135 -5.41 -21.58 10.54
CA ASP A 135 -5.00 -21.25 11.91
C ASP A 135 -5.41 -19.82 12.32
N GLY A 136 -5.65 -18.93 11.33
CA GLY A 136 -5.94 -17.52 11.57
C GLY A 136 -4.71 -16.71 11.97
N LEU A 137 -4.96 -15.51 12.49
CA LEU A 137 -3.98 -14.59 13.05
C LEU A 137 -4.41 -14.23 14.49
N GLU A 138 -3.44 -13.88 15.32
CA GLU A 138 -3.69 -13.53 16.73
C GLU A 138 -4.04 -12.04 16.92
N ALA A 139 -3.90 -11.27 15.87
CA ALA A 139 -4.11 -9.82 15.84
C ALA A 139 -5.54 -9.43 16.31
N LYS A 140 -5.62 -8.34 17.06
CA LYS A 140 -6.88 -7.80 17.60
C LYS A 140 -7.26 -6.44 17.01
N THR A 141 -6.37 -5.82 16.25
CA THR A 141 -6.61 -4.55 15.57
C THR A 141 -6.14 -4.64 14.11
N PRO A 142 -6.70 -3.84 13.19
CA PRO A 142 -6.24 -3.80 11.81
C PRO A 142 -4.73 -3.54 11.68
N GLU A 143 -4.17 -2.66 12.50
CA GLU A 143 -2.75 -2.31 12.50
C GLU A 143 -1.88 -3.51 12.93
N SER A 144 -2.24 -4.20 14.02
CA SER A 144 -1.52 -5.39 14.45
C SER A 144 -1.66 -6.55 13.47
N PHE A 145 -2.83 -6.66 12.82
CA PHE A 145 -3.10 -7.66 11.79
C PHE A 145 -2.17 -7.50 10.59
N ILE A 146 -2.12 -6.29 10.02
CA ILE A 146 -1.32 -6.07 8.81
C ILE A 146 0.18 -6.23 9.09
N MET A 147 0.64 -5.84 10.28
CA MET A 147 2.03 -6.05 10.70
C MET A 147 2.35 -7.54 10.90
N GLU A 148 1.48 -8.30 11.56
CA GLU A 148 1.67 -9.75 11.74
C GLU A 148 1.68 -10.48 10.40
N LEU A 149 0.79 -10.11 9.47
CA LEU A 149 0.72 -10.67 8.13
C LEU A 149 2.01 -10.37 7.35
N ASP A 150 2.46 -9.13 7.38
CA ASP A 150 3.70 -8.70 6.73
C ASP A 150 4.93 -9.42 7.29
N GLU A 151 5.04 -9.55 8.61
CA GLU A 151 6.12 -10.27 9.28
C GLU A 151 6.16 -11.74 8.84
N LYS A 152 5.01 -12.41 8.76
CA LYS A 152 4.92 -13.79 8.27
C LYS A 152 5.35 -13.91 6.81
N ILE A 153 4.96 -12.99 5.94
CA ILE A 153 5.37 -12.95 4.53
C ILE A 153 6.89 -12.69 4.44
N CYS A 154 7.39 -11.69 5.13
CA CYS A 154 8.80 -11.29 5.14
C CYS A 154 9.72 -12.29 5.88
N SER A 155 9.17 -13.27 6.63
CA SER A 155 9.95 -14.40 7.14
C SER A 155 10.52 -15.27 6.02
N ILE A 156 10.01 -15.15 4.79
CA ILE A 156 10.52 -15.80 3.58
C ILE A 156 11.44 -14.82 2.86
N ALA A 157 12.75 -15.09 2.90
CA ALA A 157 13.79 -14.16 2.46
C ALA A 157 13.58 -13.56 1.05
N GLY A 158 13.08 -14.34 0.09
CA GLY A 158 12.78 -13.83 -1.26
C GLY A 158 11.70 -12.76 -1.26
N TYR A 159 10.65 -12.94 -0.48
CA TYR A 159 9.58 -11.94 -0.34
C TYR A 159 10.04 -10.73 0.47
N ALA A 160 10.83 -10.92 1.54
CA ALA A 160 11.44 -9.80 2.25
C ALA A 160 12.32 -8.93 1.33
N ASN A 161 13.07 -9.55 0.42
CA ASN A 161 13.88 -8.81 -0.55
C ASN A 161 13.02 -8.09 -1.60
N LEU A 162 11.93 -8.71 -2.06
CA LEU A 162 10.98 -8.08 -2.97
C LEU A 162 10.38 -6.82 -2.33
N GLU A 163 9.89 -6.92 -1.09
CA GLU A 163 9.30 -5.77 -0.39
C GLU A 163 10.32 -4.65 -0.15
N LYS A 164 11.57 -4.97 0.19
CA LYS A 164 12.66 -3.97 0.28
C LYS A 164 12.95 -3.30 -1.07
N SER A 165 12.89 -4.07 -2.17
CA SER A 165 13.07 -3.50 -3.51
C SER A 165 11.94 -2.54 -3.87
N LYS A 166 10.69 -2.86 -3.49
CA LYS A 166 9.53 -1.96 -3.64
C LYS A 166 9.68 -0.69 -2.79
N GLU A 167 10.07 -0.82 -1.52
CA GLU A 167 10.33 0.33 -0.63
C GLU A 167 11.40 1.26 -1.21
N PHE A 168 12.50 0.71 -1.73
CA PHE A 168 13.54 1.48 -2.40
C PHE A 168 13.02 2.19 -3.65
N HIS A 169 12.31 1.48 -4.52
CA HIS A 169 11.71 2.04 -5.73
C HIS A 169 10.75 3.19 -5.39
N MET A 170 9.85 2.99 -4.42
CA MET A 170 8.91 4.02 -3.98
C MET A 170 9.62 5.26 -3.43
N SER A 171 10.72 5.09 -2.67
CA SER A 171 11.48 6.22 -2.14
C SER A 171 12.18 7.01 -3.25
N GLU A 172 12.75 6.36 -4.25
CA GLU A 172 13.33 7.04 -5.42
C GLU A 172 12.24 7.79 -6.24
N ARG A 173 11.09 7.18 -6.42
CA ARG A 173 9.95 7.86 -7.07
C ARG A 173 9.50 9.08 -6.28
N LEU A 174 9.40 8.98 -4.95
CA LEU A 174 9.06 10.11 -4.09
C LEU A 174 10.10 11.24 -4.19
N ARG A 175 11.41 10.94 -4.20
CA ARG A 175 12.45 11.95 -4.42
C ARG A 175 12.25 12.68 -5.76
N ASN A 176 11.97 11.93 -6.81
CA ASN A 176 11.74 12.50 -8.15
C ASN A 176 10.50 13.39 -8.18
N ILE A 177 9.38 12.99 -7.58
CA ILE A 177 8.17 13.79 -7.49
C ILE A 177 8.42 15.04 -6.65
N CYS A 178 9.09 14.91 -5.50
CA CYS A 178 9.42 16.01 -4.61
C CYS A 178 10.38 17.03 -5.27
N SER A 179 11.25 16.61 -6.20
CA SER A 179 12.15 17.53 -6.90
C SER A 179 11.44 18.55 -7.78
N SER A 180 10.19 18.30 -8.14
CA SER A 180 9.40 19.11 -9.07
C SER A 180 8.15 19.73 -8.43
N ASN A 181 7.91 19.48 -7.14
CA ASN A 181 6.70 19.92 -6.44
C ASN A 181 7.07 20.42 -5.03
N SER A 182 6.34 21.40 -4.52
CA SER A 182 6.57 21.99 -3.21
C SER A 182 5.83 21.24 -2.09
N LYS A 183 4.71 20.59 -2.44
CA LYS A 183 3.84 19.84 -1.51
C LYS A 183 3.37 18.55 -2.14
N VAL A 184 3.78 17.43 -1.59
CA VAL A 184 3.41 16.08 -2.03
C VAL A 184 2.72 15.35 -0.87
N LEU A 185 1.58 14.73 -1.13
CA LEU A 185 0.93 13.83 -0.21
C LEU A 185 1.08 12.40 -0.74
N ALA A 186 1.64 11.49 0.06
CA ALA A 186 1.79 10.09 -0.32
C ALA A 186 0.85 9.20 0.51
N ILE A 187 0.14 8.26 -0.13
CA ILE A 187 -0.69 7.25 0.52
C ILE A 187 -0.02 5.90 0.31
N ILE A 188 0.47 5.28 1.38
CA ILE A 188 1.36 4.12 1.34
C ILE A 188 0.87 3.07 2.32
N ASP A 189 0.97 1.79 1.95
CA ASP A 189 0.64 0.68 2.82
C ASP A 189 1.43 0.73 4.14
N PHE A 190 0.72 0.56 5.24
CA PHE A 190 1.24 0.73 6.61
C PHE A 190 2.58 0.02 6.86
N PRO A 191 2.81 -1.24 6.45
CA PRO A 191 4.08 -1.92 6.70
C PRO A 191 5.28 -1.36 5.92
N ARG A 192 5.02 -0.63 4.82
CA ARG A 192 6.10 -0.11 3.94
C ARG A 192 6.65 1.23 4.41
N VAL A 193 5.86 2.00 5.18
CA VAL A 193 6.21 3.36 5.60
C VAL A 193 7.55 3.45 6.34
N PRO A 194 7.87 2.58 7.31
CA PRO A 194 9.16 2.66 8.02
C PRO A 194 10.39 2.50 7.11
N GLY A 195 10.32 1.58 6.14
CA GLY A 195 11.41 1.36 5.17
C GLY A 195 11.59 2.55 4.23
N ILE A 196 10.49 3.13 3.77
CA ILE A 196 10.50 4.31 2.91
C ILE A 196 11.03 5.54 3.66
N LEU A 197 10.58 5.80 4.89
CA LEU A 197 11.09 6.90 5.70
C LEU A 197 12.61 6.81 5.88
N LYS A 198 13.10 5.62 6.26
CA LYS A 198 14.53 5.36 6.41
C LYS A 198 15.31 5.57 5.12
N ALA A 199 14.72 5.23 3.96
CA ALA A 199 15.38 5.42 2.67
C ALA A 199 15.40 6.90 2.25
N LEU A 200 14.44 7.72 2.71
CA LEU A 200 14.37 9.16 2.40
C LEU A 200 15.30 10.01 3.27
N GLU A 201 15.76 9.53 4.42
CA GLU A 201 16.82 10.13 5.24
C GLU A 201 18.17 10.17 4.50
#